data_ae5eb35398243c4d5b39913b24a8ac89
#
_entry.id   ae5eb35398243c4d5b39913b24a8ac89
#
_cell.length_a   1.000
_cell.length_b   1.000
_cell.length_c   1.000
_cell.angle_alpha   90.00
_cell.angle_beta   90.00
_cell.angle_gamma   90.00
#
_symmetry.space_group_name_H-M   'P 1'
#
loop_
_entity.id
_entity.type
_entity.pdbx_description
1 polymer ?
#
loop_
_entity_poly.entity_id
_entity_poly.type
_entity_poly.pdbx_seq_one_letter_code
_entity_poly.pdbx_strand_id
1 'polypeptide(L)'
;MILVIDNYDSFVFNVVRYFEELGETVEVARNDALSVGEIRAAVPDAVVISPGPCTPAEAGVSLPVIRELSGAVPILGVCLGHQAIGAAFGGRVERAIRPLHGHATPIHHGGTGLFSGLSDPMTVARYHSLIVAPEPGMERHLAIDAVSDEGEIMALSHRRHPTWGIQFHPESVLTEGGHAIFANFLRLARAWREGRGRMPERLSHPLDAHALV
;
A
#
# COMPACT_ATOMS: atom_id res chain seq x y z
N MET A 1 -18.39 0.31 -2.74
CA MET A 1 -17.79 -0.92 -3.25
C MET A 1 -16.29 -0.74 -3.37
N ILE A 2 -15.51 -1.69 -2.86
CA ILE A 2 -14.05 -1.74 -2.98
C ILE A 2 -13.71 -2.60 -4.20
N LEU A 3 -12.92 -2.09 -5.13
CA LEU A 3 -12.39 -2.88 -6.24
C LEU A 3 -11.00 -3.42 -5.88
N VAL A 4 -10.84 -4.74 -5.85
CA VAL A 4 -9.56 -5.41 -5.67
C VAL A 4 -9.02 -5.83 -7.03
N ILE A 5 -7.86 -5.29 -7.40
CA ILE A 5 -7.11 -5.72 -8.60
C ILE A 5 -6.23 -6.90 -8.19
N ASP A 6 -6.55 -8.07 -8.72
CA ASP A 6 -5.85 -9.31 -8.45
C ASP A 6 -4.67 -9.51 -9.39
N ASN A 7 -3.47 -9.44 -8.86
CA ASN A 7 -2.22 -9.70 -9.57
C ASN A 7 -1.86 -11.20 -9.61
N TYR A 8 -2.86 -12.09 -9.73
CA TYR A 8 -2.66 -13.54 -9.74
C TYR A 8 -2.03 -14.06 -8.45
N ASP A 9 -2.46 -13.46 -7.33
CA ASP A 9 -1.95 -13.78 -6.01
C ASP A 9 -2.79 -14.86 -5.30
N SER A 10 -2.12 -15.80 -4.63
CA SER A 10 -2.78 -16.83 -3.85
C SER A 10 -3.48 -16.32 -2.56
N PHE A 11 -3.08 -15.16 -2.07
CA PHE A 11 -3.61 -14.54 -0.84
C PHE A 11 -4.66 -13.46 -1.08
N VAL A 12 -5.02 -13.17 -2.34
CA VAL A 12 -5.98 -12.10 -2.69
C VAL A 12 -7.29 -12.26 -1.94
N PHE A 13 -7.81 -13.49 -1.80
CA PHE A 13 -9.06 -13.75 -1.10
C PHE A 13 -8.99 -13.53 0.42
N ASN A 14 -7.80 -13.57 1.02
CA ASN A 14 -7.62 -13.14 2.41
C ASN A 14 -7.78 -11.62 2.53
N VAL A 15 -7.22 -10.84 1.59
CA VAL A 15 -7.43 -9.38 1.52
C VAL A 15 -8.92 -9.07 1.36
N VAL A 16 -9.61 -9.75 0.43
CA VAL A 16 -11.06 -9.60 0.21
C VAL A 16 -11.83 -9.86 1.50
N ARG A 17 -11.57 -11.01 2.15
CA ARG A 17 -12.24 -11.40 3.39
C ARG A 17 -12.11 -10.35 4.49
N TYR A 18 -10.94 -9.75 4.67
CA TYR A 18 -10.76 -8.70 5.68
C TYR A 18 -11.63 -7.47 5.41
N PHE A 19 -11.78 -7.05 4.15
CA PHE A 19 -12.69 -5.96 3.80
C PHE A 19 -14.16 -6.35 4.00
N GLU A 20 -14.56 -7.57 3.66
CA GLU A 20 -15.91 -8.09 3.89
C GLU A 20 -16.23 -8.18 5.40
N GLU A 21 -15.30 -8.65 6.23
CA GLU A 21 -15.40 -8.66 7.70
C GLU A 21 -15.54 -7.24 8.28
N LEU A 22 -15.00 -6.22 7.61
CA LEU A 22 -15.18 -4.80 7.93
C LEU A 22 -16.47 -4.19 7.36
N GLY A 23 -17.33 -5.00 6.73
CA GLY A 23 -18.64 -4.61 6.23
C GLY A 23 -18.64 -3.97 4.84
N GLU A 24 -17.56 -4.10 4.07
CA GLU A 24 -17.48 -3.55 2.72
C GLU A 24 -17.98 -4.56 1.67
N THR A 25 -18.59 -4.04 0.60
CA THR A 25 -18.83 -4.81 -0.63
C THR A 25 -17.56 -4.79 -1.46
N VAL A 26 -17.10 -5.97 -1.87
CA VAL A 26 -15.85 -6.14 -2.61
C VAL A 26 -16.11 -6.77 -3.96
N GLU A 27 -15.52 -6.20 -5.01
CA GLU A 27 -15.42 -6.81 -6.33
C GLU A 27 -13.96 -7.11 -6.64
N VAL A 28 -13.70 -8.25 -7.27
CA VAL A 28 -12.35 -8.68 -7.66
C VAL A 28 -12.26 -8.75 -9.17
N ALA A 29 -11.25 -8.12 -9.73
CA ALA A 29 -10.92 -8.22 -11.14
C ALA A 29 -9.44 -8.55 -11.33
N ARG A 30 -9.12 -9.44 -12.26
CA ARG A 30 -7.74 -9.70 -12.67
C ARG A 30 -7.09 -8.45 -13.24
N ASN A 31 -5.79 -8.32 -13.07
CA ASN A 31 -5.02 -7.15 -13.51
C ASN A 31 -4.97 -6.94 -15.03
N ASP A 32 -5.45 -7.91 -15.79
CA ASP A 32 -5.59 -7.90 -17.26
C ASP A 32 -7.05 -7.92 -17.74
N ALA A 33 -8.02 -7.95 -16.82
CA ALA A 33 -9.44 -8.06 -17.14
C ALA A 33 -10.14 -6.71 -17.40
N LEU A 34 -9.60 -5.61 -16.85
CA LEU A 34 -10.18 -4.28 -16.95
C LEU A 34 -9.15 -3.26 -17.43
N SER A 35 -9.60 -2.31 -18.23
CA SER A 35 -8.85 -1.09 -18.54
C SER A 35 -9.02 -0.04 -17.43
N VAL A 36 -8.12 0.95 -17.38
CA VAL A 36 -8.24 2.10 -16.47
C VAL A 36 -9.55 2.86 -16.70
N GLY A 37 -9.99 2.94 -17.97
CA GLY A 37 -11.26 3.59 -18.35
C GLY A 37 -12.48 2.91 -17.74
N GLU A 38 -12.52 1.57 -17.77
CA GLU A 38 -13.60 0.78 -17.15
C GLU A 38 -13.57 0.89 -15.63
N ILE A 39 -12.40 0.87 -15.01
CA ILE A 39 -12.25 1.07 -13.55
C ILE A 39 -12.75 2.47 -13.17
N ARG A 40 -12.41 3.50 -13.94
CA ARG A 40 -12.89 4.87 -13.71
C ARG A 40 -14.41 4.95 -13.86
N ALA A 41 -14.98 4.30 -14.86
CA ALA A 41 -16.43 4.28 -15.10
C ALA A 41 -17.22 3.54 -14.03
N ALA A 42 -16.62 2.53 -13.38
CA ALA A 42 -17.22 1.80 -12.26
C ALA A 42 -17.33 2.64 -10.98
N VAL A 43 -16.61 3.77 -10.89
CA VAL A 43 -16.62 4.71 -9.74
C VAL A 43 -16.47 3.98 -8.39
N PRO A 44 -15.43 3.17 -8.19
CA PRO A 44 -15.25 2.46 -6.93
C PRO A 44 -14.99 3.44 -5.77
N ASP A 45 -15.39 3.05 -4.57
CA ASP A 45 -15.12 3.81 -3.34
C ASP A 45 -13.64 3.85 -2.98
N ALA A 46 -12.94 2.78 -3.32
CA ALA A 46 -11.49 2.66 -3.25
C ALA A 46 -11.02 1.52 -4.17
N VAL A 47 -9.74 1.56 -4.55
CA VAL A 47 -9.05 0.49 -5.26
C VAL A 47 -7.98 -0.12 -4.35
N VAL A 48 -7.92 -1.44 -4.29
CA VAL A 48 -6.88 -2.19 -3.60
C VAL A 48 -6.09 -2.97 -4.65
N ILE A 49 -4.79 -2.77 -4.69
CA ILE A 49 -3.89 -3.50 -5.60
C ILE A 49 -3.24 -4.61 -4.78
N SER A 50 -3.55 -5.84 -5.12
CA SER A 50 -3.15 -7.03 -4.38
C SER A 50 -1.64 -7.26 -4.40
N PRO A 51 -1.14 -8.12 -3.49
CA PRO A 51 0.13 -8.81 -3.70
C PRO A 51 0.14 -9.52 -5.06
N GLY A 52 1.30 -10.00 -5.47
CA GLY A 52 1.44 -10.79 -6.68
C GLY A 52 2.90 -11.15 -6.99
N PRO A 53 3.14 -12.03 -7.95
CA PRO A 53 4.46 -12.40 -8.40
C PRO A 53 5.08 -11.33 -9.30
N CYS A 54 6.34 -11.51 -9.64
CA CYS A 54 7.12 -10.71 -10.60
C CYS A 54 7.36 -9.25 -10.15
N THR A 55 7.26 -8.31 -11.06
CA THR A 55 7.56 -6.88 -10.83
C THR A 55 6.37 -6.00 -11.21
N PRO A 56 6.33 -4.73 -10.76
CA PRO A 56 5.28 -3.80 -11.17
C PRO A 56 5.10 -3.61 -12.67
N ALA A 57 6.17 -3.80 -13.46
CA ALA A 57 6.09 -3.68 -14.92
C ALA A 57 5.24 -4.81 -15.55
N GLU A 58 5.10 -5.93 -14.86
CA GLU A 58 4.35 -7.11 -15.28
C GLU A 58 2.97 -7.22 -14.62
N ALA A 59 2.60 -6.22 -13.79
CA ALA A 59 1.36 -6.20 -13.01
C ALA A 59 0.15 -5.63 -13.79
N GLY A 60 0.12 -5.78 -15.11
CA GLY A 60 -1.01 -5.37 -15.96
C GLY A 60 -1.47 -3.94 -15.71
N VAL A 61 -2.75 -3.76 -15.40
CA VAL A 61 -3.36 -2.45 -15.19
C VAL A 61 -2.92 -1.75 -13.90
N SER A 62 -2.26 -2.44 -12.96
CA SER A 62 -1.93 -1.93 -11.62
C SER A 62 -1.13 -0.62 -11.68
N LEU A 63 -0.06 -0.57 -12.47
CA LEU A 63 0.76 0.64 -12.60
C LEU A 63 0.03 1.79 -13.33
N PRO A 64 -0.67 1.58 -14.45
CA PRO A 64 -1.56 2.58 -15.08
C PRO A 64 -2.62 3.15 -14.12
N VAL A 65 -3.30 2.31 -13.34
CA VAL A 65 -4.30 2.74 -12.35
C VAL A 65 -3.69 3.72 -11.34
N ILE A 66 -2.53 3.42 -10.79
CA ILE A 66 -1.86 4.31 -9.86
C ILE A 66 -1.56 5.67 -10.52
N ARG A 67 -0.98 5.65 -11.71
CA ARG A 67 -0.58 6.88 -12.42
C ARG A 67 -1.76 7.77 -12.78
N GLU A 68 -2.88 7.18 -13.16
CA GLU A 68 -4.03 7.92 -13.69
C GLU A 68 -5.13 8.19 -12.67
N LEU A 69 -5.25 7.37 -11.61
CA LEU A 69 -6.37 7.46 -10.67
C LEU A 69 -5.97 7.85 -9.25
N SER A 70 -4.68 7.90 -8.91
CA SER A 70 -4.24 8.13 -7.52
C SER A 70 -4.75 9.44 -6.89
N GLY A 71 -5.02 10.47 -7.70
CA GLY A 71 -5.59 11.75 -7.25
C GLY A 71 -7.11 11.79 -7.23
N ALA A 72 -7.78 10.77 -7.77
CA ALA A 72 -9.24 10.73 -7.95
C ALA A 72 -9.92 9.66 -7.10
N VAL A 73 -9.24 8.56 -6.82
CA VAL A 73 -9.77 7.41 -6.07
C VAL A 73 -8.77 7.03 -4.98
N PRO A 74 -9.21 6.72 -3.76
CA PRO A 74 -8.35 6.13 -2.73
C PRO A 74 -7.74 4.81 -3.18
N ILE A 75 -6.41 4.67 -3.03
CA ILE A 75 -5.68 3.47 -3.46
C ILE A 75 -4.87 2.91 -2.30
N LEU A 76 -4.96 1.60 -2.07
CA LEU A 76 -4.08 0.83 -1.21
C LEU A 76 -3.32 -0.19 -2.05
N GLY A 77 -2.00 -0.15 -2.00
CA GLY A 77 -1.14 -1.19 -2.60
C GLY A 77 -0.54 -2.10 -1.53
N VAL A 78 -0.67 -3.41 -1.71
CA VAL A 78 -0.10 -4.42 -0.81
C VAL A 78 1.02 -5.16 -1.56
N CYS A 79 2.20 -5.25 -0.96
CA CYS A 79 3.38 -5.95 -1.48
C CYS A 79 3.73 -5.50 -2.92
N LEU A 80 3.36 -6.24 -3.95
CA LEU A 80 3.53 -5.82 -5.36
C LEU A 80 2.84 -4.47 -5.63
N GLY A 81 1.64 -4.25 -5.07
CA GLY A 81 0.92 -2.97 -5.18
C GLY A 81 1.68 -1.81 -4.54
N HIS A 82 2.35 -2.02 -3.41
CA HIS A 82 3.24 -1.04 -2.80
C HIS A 82 4.43 -0.71 -3.71
N GLN A 83 5.06 -1.74 -4.28
CA GLN A 83 6.17 -1.57 -5.22
C GLN A 83 5.73 -0.81 -6.48
N ALA A 84 4.51 -1.06 -6.96
CA ALA A 84 3.92 -0.31 -8.06
C ALA A 84 3.69 1.18 -7.72
N ILE A 85 3.28 1.49 -6.48
CA ILE A 85 3.18 2.88 -6.00
C ILE A 85 4.58 3.52 -5.96
N GLY A 86 5.57 2.86 -5.38
CA GLY A 86 6.94 3.35 -5.39
C GLY A 86 7.45 3.68 -6.78
N ALA A 87 7.30 2.74 -7.72
CA ALA A 87 7.70 2.90 -9.12
C ALA A 87 6.92 3.99 -9.87
N ALA A 88 5.63 4.19 -9.56
CA ALA A 88 4.80 5.22 -10.18
C ALA A 88 5.27 6.63 -9.84
N PHE A 89 5.84 6.81 -8.65
CA PHE A 89 6.23 8.12 -8.08
C PHE A 89 7.74 8.30 -7.90
N GLY A 90 8.54 7.60 -8.68
CA GLY A 90 9.97 7.85 -8.83
C GLY A 90 10.88 7.04 -7.91
N GLY A 91 10.35 6.06 -7.17
CA GLY A 91 11.15 5.08 -6.47
C GLY A 91 11.67 3.99 -7.42
N ARG A 92 12.75 3.33 -7.04
CA ARG A 92 13.31 2.18 -7.75
C ARG A 92 12.90 0.88 -7.05
N VAL A 93 12.47 -0.10 -7.83
CA VAL A 93 12.23 -1.45 -7.30
C VAL A 93 13.49 -2.28 -7.46
N GLU A 94 14.01 -2.77 -6.35
CA GLU A 94 15.27 -3.52 -6.33
C GLU A 94 15.21 -4.70 -5.36
N ARG A 95 16.28 -5.48 -5.32
CA ARG A 95 16.38 -6.65 -4.45
C ARG A 95 16.53 -6.22 -2.99
N ALA A 96 15.77 -6.83 -2.10
CA ALA A 96 15.88 -6.63 -0.66
C ALA A 96 17.28 -7.03 -0.17
N ILE A 97 17.78 -6.34 0.85
CA ILE A 97 19.03 -6.70 1.55
C ILE A 97 18.90 -8.13 2.08
N ARG A 98 17.71 -8.45 2.64
CA ARG A 98 17.38 -9.78 3.15
C ARG A 98 16.02 -10.22 2.60
N PRO A 99 16.00 -11.02 1.52
CA PRO A 99 14.77 -11.64 1.05
C PRO A 99 14.14 -12.51 2.15
N LEU A 100 12.85 -12.32 2.40
CA LEU A 100 12.09 -13.05 3.42
C LEU A 100 10.86 -13.70 2.79
N HIS A 101 10.53 -14.91 3.25
CA HIS A 101 9.34 -15.62 2.82
C HIS A 101 8.68 -16.31 4.02
N GLY A 102 7.54 -15.77 4.47
CA GLY A 102 6.79 -16.32 5.60
C GLY A 102 7.43 -16.05 6.97
N HIS A 103 8.15 -14.94 7.11
CA HIS A 103 8.78 -14.54 8.36
C HIS A 103 8.05 -13.35 8.98
N ALA A 104 7.85 -13.41 10.29
CA ALA A 104 7.39 -12.29 11.10
C ALA A 104 8.60 -11.49 11.59
N THR A 105 8.61 -10.17 11.31
CA THR A 105 9.69 -9.26 11.70
C THR A 105 9.11 -7.95 12.21
N PRO A 106 9.80 -7.23 13.11
CA PRO A 106 9.37 -5.90 13.52
C PRO A 106 9.55 -4.88 12.40
N ILE A 107 8.67 -3.89 12.41
CA ILE A 107 8.79 -2.65 11.66
C ILE A 107 8.58 -1.47 12.60
N HIS A 108 9.15 -0.31 12.24
CA HIS A 108 9.00 0.94 12.97
C HIS A 108 8.19 1.93 12.16
N HIS A 109 7.25 2.63 12.83
CA HIS A 109 6.34 3.57 12.19
C HIS A 109 5.98 4.75 13.12
N GLY A 110 5.41 5.81 12.57
CA GLY A 110 5.09 7.02 13.35
C GLY A 110 3.72 7.01 14.03
N GLY A 111 3.00 5.91 14.09
CA GLY A 111 1.67 5.83 14.72
C GLY A 111 0.58 6.67 14.04
N THR A 112 0.77 7.08 12.78
CA THR A 112 -0.16 7.92 12.03
C THR A 112 -0.69 7.22 10.78
N GLY A 113 -1.70 7.78 10.12
CA GLY A 113 -2.23 7.25 8.87
C GLY A 113 -2.77 5.84 9.02
N LEU A 114 -2.20 4.88 8.25
CA LEU A 114 -2.53 3.46 8.34
C LEU A 114 -2.18 2.84 9.70
N PHE A 115 -1.21 3.41 10.41
CA PHE A 115 -0.70 2.89 11.68
C PHE A 115 -1.34 3.55 12.91
N SER A 116 -2.39 4.35 12.72
CA SER A 116 -3.08 5.03 13.82
C SER A 116 -3.64 4.03 14.84
N GLY A 117 -3.21 4.15 16.10
CA GLY A 117 -3.64 3.30 17.21
C GLY A 117 -2.95 1.93 17.27
N LEU A 118 -1.92 1.70 16.46
CA LEU A 118 -1.08 0.50 16.52
C LEU A 118 0.17 0.72 17.36
N SER A 119 0.69 -0.37 17.93
CA SER A 119 1.94 -0.35 18.71
C SER A 119 3.15 -0.19 17.79
N ASP A 120 4.18 0.51 18.28
CA ASP A 120 5.49 0.64 17.63
C ASP A 120 6.57 0.13 18.60
N PRO A 121 7.39 -0.86 18.20
CA PRO A 121 7.38 -1.59 16.93
C PRO A 121 6.14 -2.49 16.76
N MET A 122 5.83 -2.81 15.50
CA MET A 122 4.75 -3.72 15.10
C MET A 122 5.32 -4.94 14.38
N THR A 123 4.89 -6.15 14.75
CA THR A 123 5.31 -7.39 14.06
C THR A 123 4.48 -7.62 12.80
N VAL A 124 5.14 -7.82 11.66
CA VAL A 124 4.47 -8.01 10.36
C VAL A 124 5.03 -9.18 9.58
N ALA A 125 4.17 -9.82 8.80
CA ALA A 125 4.52 -10.92 7.90
C ALA A 125 5.18 -10.39 6.60
N ARG A 126 6.38 -10.88 6.28
CA ARG A 126 7.11 -10.52 5.06
C ARG A 126 7.22 -11.73 4.13
N TYR A 127 6.86 -11.52 2.84
CA TYR A 127 6.89 -12.53 1.77
C TYR A 127 7.51 -11.95 0.50
N HIS A 128 8.53 -11.12 0.62
CA HIS A 128 9.08 -10.40 -0.53
C HIS A 128 10.59 -10.53 -0.67
N SER A 129 11.05 -10.51 -1.91
CA SER A 129 12.46 -10.43 -2.29
C SER A 129 12.82 -9.10 -2.96
N LEU A 130 11.80 -8.27 -3.25
CA LEU A 130 11.95 -6.93 -3.80
C LEU A 130 11.41 -5.89 -2.82
N ILE A 131 11.99 -4.69 -2.90
CA ILE A 131 11.63 -3.52 -2.09
C ILE A 131 11.58 -2.28 -2.97
N VAL A 132 10.98 -1.21 -2.45
CA VAL A 132 11.15 0.13 -2.99
C VAL A 132 12.37 0.77 -2.35
N ALA A 133 13.34 1.16 -3.17
CA ALA A 133 14.45 2.01 -2.77
C ALA A 133 14.16 3.47 -3.13
N PRO A 134 14.52 4.44 -2.27
CA PRO A 134 14.36 5.85 -2.58
C PRO A 134 15.28 6.26 -3.72
N GLU A 135 14.77 7.11 -4.61
CA GLU A 135 15.52 7.78 -5.65
C GLU A 135 15.31 9.30 -5.54
N PRO A 136 16.25 10.13 -6.02
CA PRO A 136 16.09 11.59 -5.98
C PRO A 136 14.79 12.05 -6.63
N GLY A 137 13.97 12.76 -5.89
CA GLY A 137 12.67 13.26 -6.34
C GLY A 137 11.47 12.48 -5.85
N MET A 138 11.62 11.22 -5.42
CA MET A 138 10.55 10.42 -4.83
C MET A 138 9.93 11.14 -3.61
N GLU A 139 10.75 11.76 -2.78
CA GLU A 139 10.36 12.50 -1.59
C GLU A 139 9.41 13.68 -1.85
N ARG A 140 9.34 14.17 -3.09
CA ARG A 140 8.38 15.22 -3.49
C ARG A 140 6.95 14.69 -3.57
N HIS A 141 6.80 13.41 -3.81
CA HIS A 141 5.53 12.73 -3.99
C HIS A 141 5.16 11.84 -2.80
N LEU A 142 6.12 11.07 -2.32
CA LEU A 142 5.90 10.05 -1.29
C LEU A 142 6.55 10.45 0.04
N ALA A 143 5.91 10.04 1.12
CA ALA A 143 6.47 9.99 2.46
C ALA A 143 6.68 8.53 2.87
N ILE A 144 7.73 8.27 3.63
CA ILE A 144 8.00 6.96 4.22
C ILE A 144 7.26 6.89 5.55
N ASP A 145 6.38 5.91 5.70
CA ASP A 145 5.52 5.76 6.87
C ASP A 145 6.00 4.67 7.83
N ALA A 146 6.73 3.68 7.32
CA ALA A 146 7.36 2.64 8.12
C ALA A 146 8.63 2.10 7.47
N VAL A 147 9.54 1.61 8.31
CA VAL A 147 10.80 0.96 7.90
C VAL A 147 11.03 -0.32 8.69
N SER A 148 11.78 -1.27 8.13
CA SER A 148 12.28 -2.44 8.86
C SER A 148 13.53 -2.09 9.69
N ASP A 149 14.01 -3.03 10.52
CA ASP A 149 15.27 -2.89 11.26
C ASP A 149 16.48 -2.69 10.33
N GLU A 150 16.41 -3.22 9.11
CA GLU A 150 17.43 -3.04 8.08
C GLU A 150 17.36 -1.68 7.38
N GLY A 151 16.33 -0.86 7.69
CA GLY A 151 16.07 0.44 7.06
C GLY A 151 15.34 0.36 5.71
N GLU A 152 14.84 -0.82 5.32
CA GLU A 152 14.05 -1.00 4.11
C GLU A 152 12.66 -0.38 4.27
N ILE A 153 12.15 0.26 3.24
CA ILE A 153 10.83 0.89 3.23
C ILE A 153 9.74 -0.17 3.34
N MET A 154 8.94 -0.09 4.41
CA MET A 154 7.83 -1.01 4.67
C MET A 154 6.46 -0.38 4.47
N ALA A 155 6.35 0.94 4.44
CA ALA A 155 5.13 1.64 4.06
C ALA A 155 5.43 3.01 3.47
N LEU A 156 4.57 3.41 2.54
CA LEU A 156 4.58 4.69 1.84
C LEU A 156 3.19 5.32 1.85
N SER A 157 3.14 6.64 1.81
CA SER A 157 1.91 7.34 1.43
C SER A 157 2.22 8.50 0.52
N HIS A 158 1.32 8.79 -0.42
CA HIS A 158 1.44 9.96 -1.25
C HIS A 158 1.11 11.23 -0.45
N ARG A 159 1.90 12.29 -0.63
CA ARG A 159 1.79 13.52 0.19
C ARG A 159 0.50 14.31 -0.05
N ARG A 160 -0.16 14.14 -1.20
CA ARG A 160 -1.35 14.90 -1.59
C ARG A 160 -2.53 14.01 -2.05
N HIS A 161 -2.25 12.82 -2.57
CA HIS A 161 -3.26 11.91 -3.10
C HIS A 161 -3.64 10.87 -2.04
N PRO A 162 -4.86 10.34 -2.07
CA PRO A 162 -5.31 9.28 -1.16
C PRO A 162 -4.72 7.93 -1.58
N THR A 163 -3.40 7.81 -1.51
CA THR A 163 -2.68 6.63 -2.00
C THR A 163 -1.66 6.18 -0.97
N TRP A 164 -1.77 4.92 -0.56
CA TRP A 164 -0.93 4.27 0.46
C TRP A 164 -0.40 2.95 -0.04
N GLY A 165 0.79 2.60 0.36
CA GLY A 165 1.41 1.32 0.06
C GLY A 165 2.04 0.68 1.29
N ILE A 166 1.86 -0.63 1.45
CA ILE A 166 2.48 -1.44 2.50
C ILE A 166 3.19 -2.63 1.87
N GLN A 167 4.46 -2.83 2.24
CA GLN A 167 5.30 -3.89 1.68
C GLN A 167 5.01 -5.26 2.29
N PHE A 168 4.55 -5.28 3.53
CA PHE A 168 4.19 -6.50 4.25
C PHE A 168 2.75 -6.94 3.96
N HIS A 169 2.35 -8.07 4.53
CA HIS A 169 1.04 -8.71 4.30
C HIS A 169 0.12 -8.54 5.52
N PRO A 170 -0.76 -7.53 5.56
CA PRO A 170 -1.69 -7.34 6.67
C PRO A 170 -2.75 -8.45 6.76
N GLU A 171 -3.04 -9.14 5.66
CA GLU A 171 -3.97 -10.26 5.57
C GLU A 171 -3.40 -11.58 6.12
N SER A 172 -2.12 -11.59 6.50
CA SER A 172 -1.48 -12.75 7.11
C SER A 172 -1.76 -12.81 8.61
N VAL A 173 -2.02 -14.01 9.13
CA VAL A 173 -2.17 -14.26 10.57
C VAL A 173 -0.91 -13.95 11.40
N LEU A 174 0.24 -13.84 10.73
CA LEU A 174 1.51 -13.45 11.36
C LEU A 174 1.67 -11.95 11.52
N THR A 175 0.76 -11.14 10.96
CA THR A 175 0.79 -9.67 11.09
C THR A 175 -0.12 -9.25 12.24
N GLU A 176 0.48 -8.59 13.22
CA GLU A 176 -0.26 -7.95 14.30
C GLU A 176 -1.10 -6.78 13.76
N GLY A 177 -2.35 -6.65 14.22
CA GLY A 177 -3.19 -5.51 13.85
C GLY A 177 -3.58 -5.41 12.37
N GLY A 178 -3.53 -6.48 11.58
CA GLY A 178 -3.86 -6.46 10.15
C GLY A 178 -5.25 -5.88 9.87
N HIS A 179 -6.28 -6.26 10.64
CA HIS A 179 -7.62 -5.67 10.53
C HIS A 179 -7.62 -4.15 10.78
N ALA A 180 -6.83 -3.68 11.76
CA ALA A 180 -6.74 -2.26 12.06
C ALA A 180 -6.09 -1.46 10.93
N ILE A 181 -5.11 -2.03 10.22
CA ILE A 181 -4.53 -1.42 9.00
C ILE A 181 -5.63 -1.19 7.94
N PHE A 182 -6.42 -2.22 7.63
CA PHE A 182 -7.51 -2.10 6.65
C PHE A 182 -8.62 -1.15 7.12
N ALA A 183 -8.99 -1.21 8.41
CA ALA A 183 -9.97 -0.28 8.99
C ALA A 183 -9.48 1.18 8.92
N ASN A 184 -8.20 1.43 9.20
CA ASN A 184 -7.58 2.74 9.06
C ASN A 184 -7.60 3.22 7.60
N PHE A 185 -7.29 2.33 6.64
CA PHE A 185 -7.41 2.65 5.23
C PHE A 185 -8.84 3.08 4.86
N LEU A 186 -9.85 2.33 5.25
CA LEU A 186 -11.26 2.65 5.00
C LEU A 186 -11.65 4.00 5.60
N ARG A 187 -11.21 4.27 6.83
CA ARG A 187 -11.44 5.57 7.49
C ARG A 187 -10.81 6.73 6.70
N LEU A 188 -9.58 6.57 6.25
CA LEU A 188 -8.87 7.57 5.44
C LEU A 188 -9.53 7.77 4.07
N ALA A 189 -9.92 6.68 3.41
CA ALA A 189 -10.61 6.70 2.12
C ALA A 189 -11.96 7.43 2.21
N ARG A 190 -12.77 7.13 3.24
CA ARG A 190 -14.04 7.82 3.49
C ARG A 190 -13.84 9.31 3.76
N ALA A 191 -12.87 9.68 4.61
CA ALA A 191 -12.55 11.08 4.89
C ALA A 191 -12.15 11.85 3.64
N TRP A 192 -11.38 11.24 2.73
CA TRP A 192 -11.06 11.84 1.44
C TRP A 192 -12.29 12.10 0.59
N ARG A 193 -13.15 11.11 0.42
CA ARG A 193 -14.36 11.21 -0.41
C ARG A 193 -15.36 12.24 0.11
N GLU A 194 -15.46 12.42 1.41
CA GLU A 194 -16.33 13.40 2.04
C GLU A 194 -15.76 14.84 1.97
N GLY A 195 -14.67 15.07 1.22
CA GLY A 195 -14.03 16.39 1.09
C GLY A 195 -13.29 16.85 2.35
N ARG A 196 -13.21 16.00 3.38
CA ARG A 196 -12.44 16.24 4.61
C ARG A 196 -10.98 15.80 4.48
N GLY A 197 -10.65 15.21 3.35
CA GLY A 197 -9.36 14.62 3.06
C GLY A 197 -8.35 15.60 2.49
N ARG A 198 -7.98 16.64 3.24
CA ARG A 198 -6.59 17.06 3.19
C ARG A 198 -5.80 15.92 3.82
N MET A 199 -4.85 15.35 3.06
CA MET A 199 -3.79 14.56 3.70
C MET A 199 -3.30 15.40 4.88
N PRO A 200 -3.32 14.87 6.11
CA PRO A 200 -2.90 15.65 7.27
C PRO A 200 -1.53 16.24 6.96
N GLU A 201 -1.38 17.54 7.24
CA GLU A 201 -0.09 18.22 7.13
C GLU A 201 0.88 17.44 8.01
N ARG A 202 1.72 16.62 7.40
CA ARG A 202 2.67 15.81 8.15
C ARG A 202 3.74 16.72 8.68
N LEU A 203 3.82 16.84 9.98
CA LEU A 203 5.03 17.26 10.66
C LEU A 203 6.17 16.35 10.12
N SER A 204 7.29 16.95 9.73
CA SER A 204 8.49 16.24 9.28
C SER A 204 8.79 15.08 10.26
N HIS A 205 8.62 13.84 9.80
CA HIS A 205 8.82 12.68 10.66
C HIS A 205 10.32 12.37 10.75
N PRO A 206 10.83 11.92 11.92
CA PRO A 206 12.23 11.52 12.07
C PRO A 206 12.69 10.48 11.04
N LEU A 207 11.78 9.62 10.54
CA LEU A 207 12.09 8.64 9.50
C LEU A 207 12.36 9.29 8.12
N ASP A 208 11.86 10.51 7.84
CA ASP A 208 12.17 11.23 6.61
C ASP A 208 13.67 11.63 6.54
N ALA A 209 14.35 11.71 7.70
CA ALA A 209 15.77 12.09 7.80
C ALA A 209 16.73 10.89 7.67
N HIS A 210 16.29 9.68 7.94
CA HIS A 210 17.14 8.48 7.92
C HIS A 210 17.12 7.72 6.58
N ALA A 211 16.21 8.03 5.69
CA ALA A 211 16.08 7.36 4.38
C ALA A 211 16.97 7.95 3.28
N LEU A 212 17.78 8.97 3.59
CA LEU A 212 18.63 9.72 2.62
C LEU A 212 20.13 9.67 2.93
N VAL A 213 20.58 8.72 3.78
CA VAL A 213 22.02 8.54 4.05
C VAL A 213 22.50 7.20 3.53
#